data_04a6f2364fffe4fba08ccbdf2133b482
#
_entry.id   04a6f2364fffe4fba08ccbdf2133b482
#
_cell.length_a   1.000
_cell.length_b   1.000
_cell.length_c   1.000
_cell.angle_alpha   90.00
_cell.angle_beta   90.00
_cell.angle_gamma   90.00
#
_symmetry.space_group_name_H-M   'P 1'
#
loop_
_entity.id
_entity.type
_entity.pdbx_description
1 polymer ?
#
loop_
_entity_poly.entity_id
_entity_poly.type
_entity_poly.pdbx_seq_one_letter_code
_entity_poly.pdbx_strand_id
1 'polypeptide(L)'
;IFDAFRILKSKGAKEFGIHAFLASNTVTNDYYPMLAKVMFELAVKLQKETGAHIKFINLSGGIGIPYKPDQEPNDIRVIGEGVRKVYEEVLVPEGMGDVAIYTELGRFMMGPYGCLVTKAIHEKHTHKEYIGVDACAVNLMRPAMYGAYHHITVMGKENEPCDHKYDVTGSLCENNDKFAIDRMLPKIDKGD
;
A
#
# COMPACT_ATOMS: atom_id res chain seq x y z
N ILE A 1 21.73 9.57 -11.68
CA ILE A 1 20.66 10.57 -11.83
C ILE A 1 21.23 11.91 -12.31
N PHE A 2 22.31 12.45 -11.75
CA PHE A 2 22.89 13.75 -12.11
C PHE A 2 23.25 13.85 -13.60
N ASP A 3 23.92 12.85 -14.16
CA ASP A 3 24.29 12.85 -15.57
C ASP A 3 23.06 12.79 -16.49
N ALA A 4 22.02 12.05 -16.09
CA ALA A 4 20.76 12.04 -16.84
C ALA A 4 20.14 13.45 -16.90
N PHE A 5 20.14 14.19 -15.79
CA PHE A 5 19.65 15.57 -15.76
C PHE A 5 20.48 16.51 -16.62
N ARG A 6 21.82 16.40 -16.58
CA ARG A 6 22.72 17.19 -17.46
C ARG A 6 22.46 16.91 -18.92
N ILE A 7 22.33 15.62 -19.31
CA ILE A 7 22.06 15.21 -20.68
C ILE A 7 20.70 15.73 -21.16
N LEU A 8 19.64 15.55 -20.36
CA LEU A 8 18.31 16.01 -20.73
C LEU A 8 18.27 17.53 -20.88
N LYS A 9 18.91 18.26 -19.97
CA LYS A 9 19.03 19.72 -20.08
C LYS A 9 19.78 20.15 -21.34
N SER A 10 20.89 19.49 -21.67
CA SER A 10 21.65 19.80 -22.92
C SER A 10 20.82 19.53 -24.17
N LYS A 11 19.81 18.64 -24.09
CA LYS A 11 18.87 18.36 -25.19
C LYS A 11 17.64 19.28 -25.19
N GLY A 12 17.57 20.27 -24.29
CA GLY A 12 16.56 21.31 -24.31
C GLY A 12 15.39 21.08 -23.32
N ALA A 13 15.47 20.08 -22.44
CA ALA A 13 14.48 19.96 -21.36
C ALA A 13 14.55 21.18 -20.43
N LYS A 14 13.41 21.79 -20.14
CA LYS A 14 13.30 23.03 -19.36
C LYS A 14 12.83 22.79 -17.94
N GLU A 15 11.96 21.82 -17.74
CA GLU A 15 11.34 21.47 -16.47
C GLU A 15 11.62 20.02 -16.13
N PHE A 16 11.84 19.74 -14.86
CA PHE A 16 12.21 18.43 -14.36
C PHE A 16 11.34 18.04 -13.17
N GLY A 17 11.18 16.76 -12.98
CA GLY A 17 10.57 16.18 -11.79
C GLY A 17 11.34 14.98 -11.33
N ILE A 18 11.16 14.62 -10.06
CA ILE A 18 11.67 13.37 -9.51
C ILE A 18 10.54 12.58 -8.86
N HIS A 19 10.70 11.27 -8.89
CA HIS A 19 9.76 10.32 -8.31
C HIS A 19 10.52 9.20 -7.59
N ALA A 20 10.01 8.76 -6.46
CA ALA A 20 10.51 7.57 -5.78
C ALA A 20 9.36 6.73 -5.23
N PHE A 21 9.47 5.42 -5.39
CA PHE A 21 8.59 4.43 -4.78
C PHE A 21 9.44 3.47 -3.95
N LEU A 22 9.41 3.58 -2.63
CA LEU A 22 10.30 2.83 -1.73
C LEU A 22 9.57 1.82 -0.84
N ALA A 23 8.30 2.01 -0.58
CA ALA A 23 7.55 1.14 0.34
C ALA A 23 6.07 1.02 -0.04
N SER A 24 5.44 -0.01 0.49
CA SER A 24 4.02 -0.28 0.31
C SER A 24 3.40 -0.71 1.63
N ASN A 25 2.24 -0.14 1.95
CA ASN A 25 1.49 -0.41 3.17
C ASN A 25 2.28 -0.12 4.46
N THR A 26 2.90 1.05 4.54
CA THR A 26 3.50 1.51 5.79
C THR A 26 2.40 1.95 6.77
N VAL A 27 2.48 1.45 8.00
CA VAL A 27 1.48 1.71 9.06
C VAL A 27 2.04 2.64 10.15
N THR A 28 2.91 3.58 9.76
CA THR A 28 3.46 4.62 10.63
C THR A 28 3.29 5.99 10.00
N ASN A 29 3.09 7.01 10.80
CA ASN A 29 2.96 8.39 10.33
C ASN A 29 4.30 9.02 9.95
N ASP A 30 5.44 8.44 10.35
CA ASP A 30 6.77 9.03 10.20
C ASP A 30 7.43 8.72 8.85
N TYR A 31 7.07 7.61 8.22
CA TYR A 31 7.70 7.17 6.98
C TYR A 31 7.64 8.21 5.87
N TYR A 32 6.47 8.79 5.65
CA TYR A 32 6.24 9.71 4.54
C TYR A 32 6.98 11.05 4.70
N PRO A 33 6.99 11.70 5.88
CA PRO A 33 7.86 12.84 6.14
C PRO A 33 9.36 12.53 5.98
N MET A 34 9.83 11.34 6.39
CA MET A 34 11.23 10.93 6.18
C MET A 34 11.56 10.76 4.69
N LEU A 35 10.66 10.13 3.91
CA LEU A 35 10.81 10.05 2.46
C LEU A 35 10.85 11.45 1.82
N ALA A 36 9.94 12.33 2.23
CA ALA A 36 9.91 13.72 1.76
C ALA A 36 11.24 14.42 1.99
N LYS A 37 11.84 14.27 3.18
CA LYS A 37 13.15 14.86 3.51
C LYS A 37 14.23 14.41 2.52
N VAL A 38 14.36 13.11 2.32
CA VAL A 38 15.35 12.53 1.39
C VAL A 38 15.14 13.05 -0.04
N MET A 39 13.89 13.11 -0.49
CA MET A 39 13.57 13.57 -1.85
C MET A 39 13.79 15.08 -2.02
N PHE A 40 13.47 15.87 -1.03
CA PHE A 40 13.66 17.33 -1.07
C PHE A 40 15.14 17.69 -1.05
N GLU A 41 15.94 17.06 -0.18
CA GLU A 41 17.40 17.24 -0.15
C GLU A 41 18.04 16.83 -1.48
N LEU A 42 17.57 15.72 -2.10
CA LEU A 42 18.03 15.30 -3.42
C LEU A 42 17.64 16.32 -4.51
N ALA A 43 16.43 16.86 -4.47
CA ALA A 43 15.96 17.88 -5.42
C ALA A 43 16.83 19.15 -5.35
N VAL A 44 17.10 19.64 -4.14
CA VAL A 44 18.00 20.78 -3.92
C VAL A 44 19.37 20.52 -4.52
N LYS A 45 19.93 19.34 -4.25
CA LYS A 45 21.25 18.96 -4.76
C LYS A 45 21.27 18.86 -6.30
N LEU A 46 20.24 18.25 -6.89
CA LEU A 46 20.09 18.15 -8.35
C LEU A 46 20.01 19.54 -8.99
N GLN A 47 19.19 20.43 -8.45
CA GLN A 47 19.07 21.78 -8.97
C GLN A 47 20.39 22.56 -8.88
N LYS A 48 21.08 22.50 -7.75
CA LYS A 48 22.37 23.18 -7.53
C LYS A 48 23.47 22.66 -8.47
N GLU A 49 23.60 21.35 -8.63
CA GLU A 49 24.72 20.74 -9.37
C GLU A 49 24.49 20.67 -10.87
N THR A 50 23.24 20.67 -11.34
CA THR A 50 22.91 20.55 -12.77
C THR A 50 22.29 21.82 -13.35
N GLY A 51 21.86 22.74 -12.53
CA GLY A 51 21.06 23.90 -12.91
C GLY A 51 19.70 23.51 -13.53
N ALA A 52 19.23 22.28 -13.33
CA ALA A 52 17.91 21.85 -13.78
C ALA A 52 16.82 22.48 -12.90
N HIS A 53 15.77 23.01 -13.51
CA HIS A 53 14.64 23.54 -12.76
C HIS A 53 13.70 22.40 -12.34
N ILE A 54 13.67 22.09 -11.03
CA ILE A 54 12.78 21.07 -10.47
C ILE A 54 11.40 21.69 -10.29
N LYS A 55 10.43 21.18 -11.02
CA LYS A 55 9.05 21.68 -11.03
C LYS A 55 8.13 20.91 -10.10
N PHE A 56 8.39 19.62 -9.94
CA PHE A 56 7.59 18.78 -9.06
C PHE A 56 8.39 17.63 -8.43
N ILE A 57 7.92 17.17 -7.31
CA ILE A 57 8.41 15.97 -6.62
C ILE A 57 7.20 15.06 -6.37
N ASN A 58 7.25 13.83 -6.90
CA ASN A 58 6.24 12.83 -6.65
C ASN A 58 6.76 11.87 -5.55
N LEU A 59 6.10 11.90 -4.41
CA LEU A 59 6.40 11.04 -3.26
C LEU A 59 5.75 9.64 -3.40
N SER A 60 5.09 9.37 -4.55
CA SER A 60 4.41 8.11 -4.82
C SER A 60 3.31 7.77 -3.80
N GLY A 61 3.06 6.47 -3.60
CA GLY A 61 2.17 5.92 -2.60
C GLY A 61 2.90 5.38 -1.37
N GLY A 62 2.34 4.35 -0.79
CA GLY A 62 2.96 3.62 0.32
C GLY A 62 2.29 3.81 1.67
N ILE A 63 1.50 4.87 1.87
CA ILE A 63 0.68 5.00 3.08
C ILE A 63 -0.29 3.83 3.14
N GLY A 64 -0.21 3.08 4.23
CA GLY A 64 -0.98 1.87 4.44
C GLY A 64 -2.32 2.11 5.11
N ILE A 65 -3.06 1.01 5.19
CA ILE A 65 -4.32 0.91 5.92
C ILE A 65 -4.24 -0.25 6.91
N PRO A 66 -5.01 -0.23 8.00
CA PRO A 66 -5.10 -1.38 8.88
C PRO A 66 -5.82 -2.53 8.15
N TYR A 67 -5.17 -3.69 8.09
CA TYR A 67 -5.77 -4.93 7.59
C TYR A 67 -6.22 -5.85 8.72
N LYS A 68 -5.71 -5.64 9.92
CA LYS A 68 -6.09 -6.39 11.13
C LYS A 68 -6.90 -5.50 12.05
N PRO A 69 -7.86 -6.07 12.80
CA PRO A 69 -8.70 -5.30 13.72
C PRO A 69 -7.95 -4.56 14.83
N ASP A 70 -6.74 -5.03 15.18
CA ASP A 70 -5.88 -4.48 16.23
C ASP A 70 -4.87 -3.44 15.73
N GLN A 71 -4.87 -3.15 14.42
CA GLN A 71 -3.97 -2.15 13.83
C GLN A 71 -4.60 -0.75 13.90
N GLU A 72 -3.80 0.22 14.33
CA GLU A 72 -4.19 1.62 14.29
C GLU A 72 -4.07 2.21 12.87
N PRO A 73 -5.04 3.02 12.43
CA PRO A 73 -4.97 3.68 11.14
C PRO A 73 -3.92 4.80 11.13
N ASN A 74 -3.33 5.03 9.98
CA ASN A 74 -2.50 6.21 9.76
C ASN A 74 -3.36 7.49 9.81
N ASP A 75 -2.82 8.54 10.41
CA ASP A 75 -3.42 9.88 10.36
C ASP A 75 -2.80 10.71 9.23
N ILE A 76 -3.57 10.88 8.16
CA ILE A 76 -3.13 11.63 6.98
C ILE A 76 -2.84 13.11 7.28
N ARG A 77 -3.46 13.68 8.31
CA ARG A 77 -3.22 15.08 8.70
C ARG A 77 -1.86 15.21 9.36
N VAL A 78 -1.51 14.27 10.25
CA VAL A 78 -0.18 14.22 10.89
C VAL A 78 0.90 13.99 9.83
N ILE A 79 0.66 13.09 8.89
CA ILE A 79 1.58 12.84 7.76
C ILE A 79 1.74 14.10 6.91
N GLY A 80 0.65 14.74 6.52
CA GLY A 80 0.66 15.96 5.70
C GLY A 80 1.37 17.11 6.39
N GLU A 81 1.14 17.30 7.68
CA GLU A 81 1.82 18.31 8.48
C GLU A 81 3.33 18.05 8.57
N GLY A 82 3.72 16.80 8.75
CA GLY A 82 5.13 16.39 8.73
C GLY A 82 5.80 16.69 7.39
N VAL A 83 5.14 16.37 6.27
CA VAL A 83 5.65 16.70 4.92
C VAL A 83 5.76 18.22 4.72
N ARG A 84 4.74 18.98 5.14
CA ARG A 84 4.73 20.45 5.06
C ARG A 84 5.91 21.05 5.81
N LYS A 85 6.15 20.60 7.03
CA LYS A 85 7.28 21.06 7.84
C LYS A 85 8.62 20.83 7.14
N VAL A 86 8.83 19.65 6.59
CA VAL A 86 10.04 19.32 5.83
C VAL A 86 10.16 20.18 4.58
N TYR A 87 9.05 20.45 3.88
CA TYR A 87 9.03 21.37 2.74
C TYR A 87 9.51 22.77 3.09
N GLU A 88 8.97 23.32 4.18
CA GLU A 88 9.34 24.65 4.69
C GLU A 88 10.80 24.70 5.17
N GLU A 89 11.31 23.62 5.74
CA GLU A 89 12.69 23.53 6.23
C GLU A 89 13.74 23.34 5.13
N VAL A 90 13.39 22.61 4.05
CA VAL A 90 14.37 22.17 3.04
C VAL A 90 14.24 22.92 1.73
N LEU A 91 13.04 23.06 1.18
CA LEU A 91 12.85 23.64 -0.16
C LEU A 91 12.74 25.17 -0.12
N VAL A 92 11.97 25.71 0.80
CA VAL A 92 11.71 27.16 0.87
C VAL A 92 12.98 27.97 1.03
N PRO A 93 13.94 27.64 1.92
CA PRO A 93 15.18 28.39 2.07
C PRO A 93 16.08 28.36 0.83
N GLU A 94 15.90 27.40 -0.03
CA GLU A 94 16.67 27.21 -1.28
C GLU A 94 15.98 27.86 -2.50
N GLY A 95 14.95 28.67 -2.26
CA GLY A 95 14.18 29.33 -3.33
C GLY A 95 13.32 28.36 -4.17
N MET A 96 13.01 27.17 -3.63
CA MET A 96 12.23 26.12 -4.29
C MET A 96 10.81 26.00 -3.70
N GLY A 97 10.26 27.10 -3.18
CA GLY A 97 8.92 27.16 -2.61
C GLY A 97 7.77 27.06 -3.61
N ASP A 98 8.07 26.97 -4.92
CA ASP A 98 7.12 26.76 -6.00
C ASP A 98 7.03 25.29 -6.49
N VAL A 99 7.85 24.40 -5.92
CA VAL A 99 7.87 22.96 -6.30
C VAL A 99 6.58 22.30 -5.88
N ALA A 100 5.87 21.73 -6.86
CA ALA A 100 4.63 20.99 -6.60
C ALA A 100 4.91 19.61 -6.02
N ILE A 101 4.12 19.18 -5.02
CA ILE A 101 4.20 17.85 -4.43
C ILE A 101 3.04 17.01 -4.94
N TYR A 102 3.36 15.81 -5.45
CA TYR A 102 2.39 14.83 -5.91
C TYR A 102 2.47 13.56 -5.06
N THR A 103 1.32 12.89 -4.95
CA THR A 103 1.18 11.63 -4.22
C THR A 103 0.29 10.66 -5.00
N GLU A 104 0.47 9.35 -4.77
CA GLU A 104 -0.27 8.27 -5.44
C GLU A 104 -0.88 7.32 -4.39
N LEU A 105 -1.73 7.84 -3.53
CA LEU A 105 -2.23 7.18 -2.32
C LEU A 105 -3.41 6.21 -2.58
N GLY A 106 -3.38 5.44 -3.68
CA GLY A 106 -4.49 4.59 -4.10
C GLY A 106 -5.05 3.68 -3.00
N ARG A 107 -4.18 2.94 -2.31
CA ARG A 107 -4.60 2.05 -1.22
C ARG A 107 -5.24 2.81 -0.06
N PHE A 108 -4.63 3.90 0.38
CA PHE A 108 -5.15 4.70 1.47
C PHE A 108 -6.55 5.26 1.16
N MET A 109 -6.74 5.71 -0.08
CA MET A 109 -8.00 6.31 -0.52
C MET A 109 -9.11 5.30 -0.74
N MET A 110 -8.80 4.13 -1.31
CA MET A 110 -9.81 3.19 -1.81
C MET A 110 -9.88 1.87 -1.04
N GLY A 111 -8.75 1.45 -0.45
CA GLY A 111 -8.65 0.14 0.18
C GLY A 111 -9.66 -0.11 1.31
N PRO A 112 -9.99 0.88 2.18
CA PRO A 112 -10.98 0.70 3.25
C PRO A 112 -12.42 0.49 2.75
N TYR A 113 -12.70 0.81 1.50
CA TYR A 113 -14.06 0.82 0.93
C TYR A 113 -14.31 -0.32 -0.05
N GLY A 114 -13.33 -1.20 -0.26
CA GLY A 114 -13.44 -2.35 -1.13
C GLY A 114 -13.45 -3.66 -0.37
N CYS A 115 -14.25 -4.62 -0.83
CA CYS A 115 -14.22 -6.00 -0.34
C CYS A 115 -14.37 -6.99 -1.49
N LEU A 116 -13.88 -8.21 -1.30
CA LEU A 116 -14.19 -9.36 -2.12
C LEU A 116 -15.31 -10.13 -1.42
N VAL A 117 -16.46 -10.26 -2.08
CA VAL A 117 -17.56 -11.10 -1.61
C VAL A 117 -17.49 -12.42 -2.35
N THR A 118 -17.54 -13.53 -1.63
CA THR A 118 -17.45 -14.88 -2.18
C THR A 118 -18.28 -15.84 -1.34
N LYS A 119 -18.62 -16.98 -1.88
CA LYS A 119 -19.44 -18.01 -1.23
C LYS A 119 -18.63 -19.25 -0.93
N ALA A 120 -18.81 -19.84 0.24
CA ALA A 120 -18.32 -21.16 0.56
C ALA A 120 -19.08 -22.22 -0.25
N ILE A 121 -18.39 -22.84 -1.21
CA ILE A 121 -19.00 -23.84 -2.12
C ILE A 121 -18.60 -25.28 -1.78
N HIS A 122 -17.53 -25.45 -1.01
CA HIS A 122 -17.00 -26.75 -0.67
C HIS A 122 -16.32 -26.78 0.70
N GLU A 123 -16.51 -27.87 1.41
CA GLU A 123 -15.81 -28.17 2.67
C GLU A 123 -14.98 -29.44 2.47
N LYS A 124 -13.77 -29.47 3.01
CA LYS A 124 -12.90 -30.65 2.96
C LYS A 124 -12.24 -30.88 4.30
N HIS A 125 -12.48 -32.04 4.87
CA HIS A 125 -11.98 -32.48 6.17
C HIS A 125 -10.89 -33.53 5.98
N THR A 126 -9.63 -33.19 6.24
CA THR A 126 -8.49 -34.10 6.15
C THR A 126 -7.56 -33.90 7.33
N HIS A 127 -6.24 -33.75 7.11
CA HIS A 127 -5.29 -33.34 8.16
C HIS A 127 -5.47 -31.87 8.59
N LYS A 128 -6.21 -31.12 7.80
CA LYS A 128 -6.67 -29.75 8.08
C LYS A 128 -8.14 -29.61 7.63
N GLU A 129 -8.76 -28.55 8.11
CA GLU A 129 -10.08 -28.14 7.67
C GLU A 129 -9.93 -27.09 6.54
N TYR A 130 -10.57 -27.34 5.40
CA TYR A 130 -10.53 -26.46 4.24
C TYR A 130 -11.92 -25.97 3.87
N ILE A 131 -11.99 -24.68 3.57
CA ILE A 131 -13.18 -24.06 2.97
C ILE A 131 -12.81 -23.62 1.55
N GLY A 132 -13.43 -24.22 0.55
CA GLY A 132 -13.32 -23.83 -0.84
C GLY A 132 -14.36 -22.78 -1.21
N VAL A 133 -13.91 -21.66 -1.79
CA VAL A 133 -14.79 -20.57 -2.21
C VAL A 133 -14.87 -20.45 -3.74
N ASP A 134 -15.90 -19.75 -4.24
CA ASP A 134 -16.12 -19.50 -5.68
C ASP A 134 -15.28 -18.35 -6.25
N ALA A 135 -14.32 -17.87 -5.48
CA ALA A 135 -13.29 -16.93 -5.91
C ALA A 135 -11.92 -17.62 -6.00
N CYS A 136 -10.92 -16.92 -6.52
CA CYS A 136 -9.55 -17.42 -6.58
C CYS A 136 -8.53 -16.28 -6.49
N ALA A 137 -7.25 -16.61 -6.48
CA ALA A 137 -6.15 -15.65 -6.41
C ALA A 137 -6.19 -14.57 -7.51
N VAL A 138 -6.85 -14.84 -8.66
CA VAL A 138 -7.04 -13.82 -9.71
C VAL A 138 -7.94 -12.65 -9.23
N ASN A 139 -8.90 -12.94 -8.35
CA ASN A 139 -9.78 -11.92 -7.79
C ASN A 139 -9.11 -11.10 -6.67
N LEU A 140 -8.24 -11.73 -5.88
CA LEU A 140 -7.47 -11.10 -4.80
C LEU A 140 -6.11 -11.78 -4.67
N MET A 141 -5.13 -11.31 -5.42
CA MET A 141 -3.84 -11.98 -5.54
C MET A 141 -2.89 -11.81 -4.35
N ARG A 142 -3.08 -10.79 -3.53
CA ARG A 142 -2.10 -10.44 -2.48
C ARG A 142 -1.86 -11.54 -1.44
N PRO A 143 -2.85 -12.29 -0.94
CA PRO A 143 -2.60 -13.42 -0.05
C PRO A 143 -1.71 -14.48 -0.70
N ALA A 144 -1.99 -14.87 -1.94
CA ALA A 144 -1.25 -15.89 -2.67
C ALA A 144 0.19 -15.47 -3.01
N MET A 145 0.39 -14.22 -3.45
CA MET A 145 1.70 -13.73 -3.92
C MET A 145 2.61 -13.24 -2.80
N TYR A 146 2.05 -12.65 -1.76
CA TYR A 146 2.84 -11.96 -0.73
C TYR A 146 2.59 -12.48 0.68
N GLY A 147 1.76 -13.51 0.86
CA GLY A 147 1.32 -13.95 2.18
C GLY A 147 0.57 -12.84 2.95
N ALA A 148 -0.03 -11.88 2.23
CA ALA A 148 -0.64 -10.72 2.85
C ALA A 148 -1.90 -11.11 3.61
N TYR A 149 -2.04 -10.58 4.82
CA TYR A 149 -3.26 -10.72 5.58
C TYR A 149 -4.38 -9.87 4.97
N HIS A 150 -5.54 -10.48 4.77
CA HIS A 150 -6.82 -9.79 4.61
C HIS A 150 -7.79 -10.33 5.66
N HIS A 151 -8.57 -9.43 6.26
CA HIS A 151 -9.60 -9.84 7.22
C HIS A 151 -10.70 -10.59 6.48
N ILE A 152 -11.20 -11.67 7.08
CA ILE A 152 -12.34 -12.44 6.57
C ILE A 152 -13.46 -12.31 7.58
N THR A 153 -14.62 -11.89 7.10
CA THR A 153 -15.86 -11.86 7.87
C THR A 153 -16.81 -12.90 7.29
N VAL A 154 -17.35 -13.76 8.11
CA VAL A 154 -18.41 -14.68 7.71
C VAL A 154 -19.73 -13.96 7.91
N MET A 155 -20.40 -13.63 6.81
CA MET A 155 -21.63 -12.83 6.82
C MET A 155 -22.74 -13.54 7.56
N GLY A 156 -23.38 -12.79 8.49
CA GLY A 156 -24.42 -13.34 9.36
C GLY A 156 -23.90 -14.07 10.60
N LYS A 157 -22.58 -14.25 10.74
CA LYS A 157 -21.91 -14.90 11.85
C LYS A 157 -20.85 -14.00 12.53
N GLU A 158 -20.99 -12.69 12.39
CA GLU A 158 -20.03 -11.69 12.87
C GLU A 158 -19.83 -11.73 14.40
N ASN A 159 -20.83 -12.20 15.14
CA ASN A 159 -20.80 -12.28 16.60
C ASN A 159 -20.58 -13.71 17.11
N GLU A 160 -20.39 -14.69 16.24
CA GLU A 160 -20.11 -16.06 16.63
C GLU A 160 -18.64 -16.23 17.03
N PRO A 161 -18.32 -17.22 17.90
CA PRO A 161 -16.95 -17.47 18.30
C PRO A 161 -16.09 -17.93 17.12
N CYS A 162 -14.90 -17.35 16.98
CA CYS A 162 -13.90 -17.78 15.99
C CYS A 162 -13.08 -18.95 16.57
N ASP A 163 -13.69 -20.12 16.66
CA ASP A 163 -13.12 -21.31 17.31
C ASP A 163 -12.77 -22.45 16.32
N HIS A 164 -13.03 -22.25 15.04
CA HIS A 164 -12.67 -23.16 13.96
C HIS A 164 -11.46 -22.67 13.20
N LYS A 165 -10.51 -23.58 12.94
CA LYS A 165 -9.27 -23.26 12.22
C LYS A 165 -9.37 -23.75 10.78
N TYR A 166 -9.38 -22.84 9.80
CA TYR A 166 -9.51 -23.13 8.41
C TYR A 166 -8.33 -22.65 7.55
N ASP A 167 -8.01 -23.42 6.50
CA ASP A 167 -7.42 -22.88 5.28
C ASP A 167 -8.56 -22.50 4.33
N VAL A 168 -8.65 -21.23 3.93
CA VAL A 168 -9.64 -20.73 2.96
C VAL A 168 -8.99 -20.73 1.59
N THR A 169 -9.50 -21.55 0.67
CA THR A 169 -8.89 -21.84 -0.64
C THR A 169 -9.76 -21.36 -1.79
N GLY A 170 -9.10 -20.96 -2.88
CA GLY A 170 -9.79 -20.64 -4.12
C GLY A 170 -10.05 -21.86 -5.00
N SER A 171 -10.46 -21.62 -6.23
CA SER A 171 -10.91 -22.62 -7.20
C SER A 171 -9.84 -23.04 -8.23
N LEU A 172 -8.62 -22.50 -8.15
CA LEU A 172 -7.54 -22.85 -9.07
C LEU A 172 -6.84 -24.16 -8.65
N CYS A 173 -6.30 -24.87 -9.64
CA CYS A 173 -5.40 -26.00 -9.41
C CYS A 173 -3.99 -25.50 -9.09
N GLU A 174 -3.86 -24.77 -7.98
CA GLU A 174 -2.62 -24.09 -7.54
C GLU A 174 -2.52 -24.14 -6.02
N ASN A 175 -1.39 -24.59 -5.49
CA ASN A 175 -1.18 -24.73 -4.03
C ASN A 175 -1.27 -23.40 -3.26
N ASN A 176 -0.92 -22.28 -3.92
CA ASN A 176 -0.93 -20.97 -3.31
C ASN A 176 -2.26 -20.23 -3.50
N ASP A 177 -3.26 -20.85 -4.13
CA ASP A 177 -4.59 -20.26 -4.27
C ASP A 177 -5.34 -20.32 -2.94
N LYS A 178 -4.85 -19.53 -1.98
CA LYS A 178 -5.36 -19.45 -0.62
C LYS A 178 -5.54 -17.98 -0.20
N PHE A 179 -6.70 -17.70 0.34
CA PHE A 179 -7.02 -16.41 0.96
C PHE A 179 -6.57 -16.34 2.42
N ALA A 180 -6.52 -17.48 3.10
CA ALA A 180 -6.03 -17.60 4.46
C ALA A 180 -5.50 -19.02 4.73
N ILE A 181 -4.55 -19.10 5.67
CA ILE A 181 -3.97 -20.34 6.17
C ILE A 181 -4.09 -20.32 7.70
N ASP A 182 -4.53 -21.45 8.28
CA ASP A 182 -4.70 -21.62 9.72
C ASP A 182 -5.48 -20.46 10.39
N ARG A 183 -6.50 -19.93 9.69
CA ARG A 183 -7.31 -18.81 10.17
C ARG A 183 -8.39 -19.27 11.12
N MET A 184 -8.44 -18.64 12.29
CA MET A 184 -9.54 -18.81 13.24
C MET A 184 -10.74 -18.01 12.75
N LEU A 185 -11.86 -18.70 12.50
CA LEU A 185 -13.12 -18.14 12.01
C LEU A 185 -14.31 -18.80 12.72
N PRO A 186 -15.50 -18.21 12.66
CA PRO A 186 -16.72 -18.92 13.01
C PRO A 186 -16.90 -20.19 12.17
N LYS A 187 -17.70 -21.12 12.64
CA LYS A 187 -18.06 -22.30 11.83
C LYS A 187 -18.63 -21.87 10.49
N ILE A 188 -18.04 -22.37 9.42
CA ILE A 188 -18.47 -22.08 8.04
C ILE A 188 -19.16 -23.33 7.51
N ASP A 189 -20.35 -23.15 6.97
CA ASP A 189 -21.10 -24.17 6.27
C ASP A 189 -21.18 -23.85 4.76
N LYS A 190 -21.40 -24.86 3.94
CA LYS A 190 -21.59 -24.66 2.51
C LYS A 190 -22.77 -23.73 2.25
N GLY A 191 -22.52 -22.62 1.58
CA GLY A 191 -23.51 -21.61 1.25
C GLY A 191 -23.31 -20.27 1.97
N ASP A 192 -22.45 -20.23 2.99
CA ASP A 192 -22.07 -19.01 3.69
C ASP A 192 -21.29 -18.05 2.79
#